data_c85b2dfba16aa8cd97eb0f2dcc88da97
#
_entry.id   c85b2dfba16aa8cd97eb0f2dcc88da97
#
_cell.length_a   1.000
_cell.length_b   1.000
_cell.length_c   1.000
_cell.angle_alpha   90.00
_cell.angle_beta   90.00
_cell.angle_gamma   90.00
#
_symmetry.space_group_name_H-M   'P 1'
#
loop_
_entity.id
_entity.type
_entity.pdbx_description
1 polymer ?
#
loop_
_entity_poly.entity_id
_entity_poly.type
_entity_poly.pdbx_seq_one_letter_code
_entity_poly.pdbx_strand_id
1 'polypeptide(L)'
;TLNAMIGMNYTQDDTYKLKGTGSEAPTDYVPTLAPTKPDLQRTTSSLDKEVLVGFFARVNYDYKRRYLLTVSARYDGASQFAEDHKFALFPAVSGGWNMHYEDWFPKTVVSRMKLRASWGQTGNNKLSYSNTQGEYASYIYAGNPGVLNSVLANNSLVWETTSNVDYGFDAGFFDNRLELSVTGYNKLTSDRLYDKSLP
;
A
#
# COMPACT_ATOMS: atom_id res chain seq x y z
N THR A 1 -11.26 -20.09 22.57
CA THR A 1 -10.07 -20.51 21.78
C THR A 1 -9.10 -19.36 21.64
N LEU A 2 -7.81 -19.67 21.59
CA LEU A 2 -6.73 -18.72 21.31
C LEU A 2 -5.95 -19.24 20.11
N ASN A 3 -5.78 -18.43 19.08
CA ASN A 3 -4.96 -18.72 17.92
C ASN A 3 -3.93 -17.60 17.75
N ALA A 4 -2.66 -17.97 17.61
CA ALA A 4 -1.58 -17.03 17.34
C ALA A 4 -0.86 -17.41 16.05
N MET A 5 -0.42 -16.41 15.29
CA MET A 5 0.33 -16.56 14.06
C MET A 5 1.44 -15.52 14.02
N ILE A 6 2.61 -15.94 13.59
CA ILE A 6 3.73 -15.08 13.23
C ILE A 6 4.17 -15.44 11.82
N GLY A 7 4.68 -14.48 11.08
CA GLY A 7 5.19 -14.73 9.75
C GLY A 7 6.05 -13.59 9.24
N MET A 8 6.69 -13.85 8.12
CA MET A 8 7.45 -12.86 7.37
C MET A 8 7.13 -12.97 5.88
N ASN A 9 7.31 -11.89 5.17
CA ASN A 9 7.34 -11.87 3.71
C ASN A 9 8.57 -11.11 3.22
N TYR A 10 9.08 -11.53 2.10
CA TYR A 10 10.11 -10.85 1.34
C TYR A 10 9.64 -10.76 -0.11
N THR A 11 9.65 -9.56 -0.66
CA THR A 11 9.32 -9.32 -2.07
C THR A 11 10.45 -8.51 -2.68
N GLN A 12 10.90 -8.92 -3.86
CA GLN A 12 11.85 -8.17 -4.67
C GLN A 12 11.28 -8.05 -6.07
N ASP A 13 11.16 -6.81 -6.53
CA ASP A 13 10.70 -6.47 -7.87
C ASP A 13 11.85 -5.81 -8.62
N ASP A 14 12.28 -6.45 -9.70
CA ASP A 14 13.29 -5.94 -10.62
C ASP A 14 12.60 -5.55 -11.93
N THR A 15 12.52 -4.26 -12.20
CA THR A 15 11.87 -3.71 -13.40
C THR A 15 12.92 -3.18 -14.37
N TYR A 16 13.10 -3.85 -15.50
CA TYR A 16 13.93 -3.38 -16.60
C TYR A 16 13.06 -2.72 -17.67
N LYS A 17 13.35 -1.46 -17.99
CA LYS A 17 12.67 -0.72 -19.05
C LYS A 17 13.66 -0.41 -20.17
N LEU A 18 13.26 -0.71 -21.41
CA LEU A 18 13.95 -0.32 -22.62
C LEU A 18 13.01 0.52 -23.48
N LYS A 19 13.42 1.73 -23.82
CA LYS A 19 12.65 2.64 -24.66
C LYS A 19 13.45 3.02 -25.88
N GLY A 20 12.89 2.74 -27.05
CA GLY A 20 13.39 3.23 -28.33
C GLY A 20 12.49 4.35 -28.87
N THR A 21 13.09 5.41 -29.38
CA THR A 21 12.38 6.48 -30.11
C THR A 21 13.09 6.75 -31.43
N GLY A 22 12.33 7.07 -32.45
CA GLY A 22 12.85 7.44 -33.76
C GLY A 22 11.95 8.49 -34.41
N SER A 23 12.51 9.29 -35.30
CA SER A 23 11.80 10.33 -36.02
C SER A 23 12.06 10.21 -37.52
N GLU A 24 11.30 10.96 -38.33
CA GLU A 24 11.42 10.98 -39.79
C GLU A 24 11.24 9.58 -40.44
N ALA A 25 10.13 8.89 -40.06
CA ALA A 25 9.71 7.70 -40.78
C ALA A 25 9.22 8.08 -42.19
N PRO A 26 9.56 7.33 -43.25
CA PRO A 26 9.16 7.64 -44.62
C PRO A 26 7.66 7.45 -44.88
N THR A 27 6.95 6.77 -43.98
CA THR A 27 5.51 6.47 -44.06
C THR A 27 4.94 6.13 -42.69
N ASP A 28 3.69 6.50 -42.47
CA ASP A 28 2.91 6.13 -41.27
C ASP A 28 2.35 4.71 -41.31
N TYR A 29 2.45 4.03 -42.48
CA TYR A 29 1.96 2.66 -42.63
C TYR A 29 2.82 1.59 -41.93
N VAL A 30 4.06 1.93 -41.55
CA VAL A 30 4.98 1.02 -40.86
C VAL A 30 5.38 1.63 -39.52
N PRO A 31 4.57 1.48 -38.48
CA PRO A 31 4.80 2.13 -37.17
C PRO A 31 5.84 1.38 -36.34
N THR A 32 7.05 1.26 -36.86
CA THR A 32 8.20 0.62 -36.19
C THR A 32 9.41 1.54 -36.22
N LEU A 33 10.41 1.26 -35.39
CA LEU A 33 11.65 2.07 -35.35
C LEU A 33 12.55 1.85 -36.58
N ALA A 34 12.47 0.68 -37.20
CA ALA A 34 13.37 0.30 -38.29
C ALA A 34 13.39 1.30 -39.47
N PRO A 35 12.27 1.83 -39.98
CA PRO A 35 12.27 2.78 -41.08
C PRO A 35 12.56 4.23 -40.68
N THR A 36 12.77 4.53 -39.40
CA THR A 36 13.12 5.89 -38.96
C THR A 36 14.57 6.22 -39.28
N LYS A 37 14.87 7.51 -39.39
CA LYS A 37 16.23 7.97 -39.75
C LYS A 37 17.23 7.53 -38.65
N PRO A 38 18.31 6.81 -38.99
CA PRO A 38 19.23 6.21 -38.03
C PRO A 38 19.83 7.23 -37.06
N ASP A 39 20.19 8.43 -37.54
CA ASP A 39 20.77 9.49 -36.71
C ASP A 39 19.80 10.07 -35.67
N LEU A 40 18.50 9.87 -35.85
CA LEU A 40 17.44 10.31 -34.96
C LEU A 40 16.87 9.20 -34.10
N GLN A 41 17.43 8.01 -34.17
CA GLN A 41 17.09 6.93 -33.25
C GLN A 41 17.78 7.14 -31.91
N ARG A 42 17.01 6.97 -30.83
CA ARG A 42 17.48 7.04 -29.44
C ARG A 42 17.01 5.81 -28.68
N THR A 43 17.89 5.24 -27.91
CA THR A 43 17.58 4.13 -27.01
C THR A 43 17.95 4.54 -25.58
N THR A 44 17.03 4.35 -24.66
CA THR A 44 17.24 4.56 -23.22
C THR A 44 16.84 3.31 -22.47
N SER A 45 17.52 3.02 -21.38
CA SER A 45 17.18 1.92 -20.50
C SER A 45 17.26 2.35 -19.04
N SER A 46 16.40 1.77 -18.21
CA SER A 46 16.48 1.88 -16.76
C SER A 46 16.28 0.53 -16.10
N LEU A 47 16.87 0.35 -14.95
CA LEU A 47 16.67 -0.79 -14.07
C LEU A 47 16.26 -0.25 -12.70
N ASP A 48 15.05 -0.57 -12.30
CA ASP A 48 14.51 -0.22 -10.99
C ASP A 48 14.45 -1.51 -10.16
N LYS A 49 14.95 -1.46 -8.93
CA LYS A 49 14.93 -2.57 -8.00
C LYS A 49 14.28 -2.14 -6.69
N GLU A 50 13.18 -2.81 -6.35
CA GLU A 50 12.42 -2.56 -5.14
C GLU A 50 12.45 -3.78 -4.24
N VAL A 51 12.70 -3.59 -2.95
CA VAL A 51 12.69 -4.65 -1.95
C VAL A 51 11.75 -4.27 -0.81
N LEU A 52 10.83 -5.16 -0.50
CA LEU A 52 9.92 -5.06 0.63
C LEU A 52 10.11 -6.26 1.57
N VAL A 53 10.36 -5.98 2.83
CA VAL A 53 10.45 -6.98 3.90
C VAL A 53 9.39 -6.69 4.94
N GLY A 54 8.61 -7.69 5.35
CA GLY A 54 7.58 -7.52 6.36
C GLY A 54 7.59 -8.65 7.38
N PHE A 55 7.47 -8.28 8.65
CA PHE A 55 7.24 -9.19 9.77
C PHE A 55 5.86 -8.93 10.32
N PHE A 56 5.10 -9.96 10.59
CA PHE A 56 3.76 -9.81 11.13
C PHE A 56 3.44 -10.82 12.21
N ALA A 57 2.63 -10.37 13.15
CA ALA A 57 2.07 -11.18 14.20
C ALA A 57 0.57 -10.92 14.31
N ARG A 58 -0.20 -11.94 14.61
CA ARG A 58 -1.64 -11.86 14.87
C ARG A 58 -2.04 -12.81 15.97
N VAL A 59 -2.90 -12.33 16.87
CA VAL A 59 -3.53 -13.12 17.91
C VAL A 59 -5.04 -12.94 17.80
N ASN A 60 -5.75 -14.06 17.71
CA ASN A 60 -7.21 -14.11 17.73
C ASN A 60 -7.63 -14.80 19.02
N TYR A 61 -8.50 -14.14 19.78
CA TYR A 61 -9.10 -14.68 20.98
C TYR A 61 -10.61 -14.74 20.84
N ASP A 62 -11.15 -15.93 21.10
CA ASP A 62 -12.58 -16.19 21.13
C ASP A 62 -12.95 -16.73 22.50
N TYR A 63 -13.76 -15.99 23.20
CA TYR A 63 -14.33 -16.41 24.49
C TYR A 63 -15.79 -16.81 24.31
N LYS A 64 -16.04 -18.12 24.42
CA LYS A 64 -17.38 -18.75 24.36
C LYS A 64 -18.18 -18.36 23.10
N ARG A 65 -17.54 -18.01 22.00
CA ARG A 65 -18.17 -17.44 20.79
C ARG A 65 -18.93 -16.12 21.03
N ARG A 66 -18.90 -15.59 22.26
CA ARG A 66 -19.57 -14.33 22.64
C ARG A 66 -18.67 -13.14 22.33
N TYR A 67 -17.43 -13.17 22.79
CA TYR A 67 -16.49 -12.08 22.65
C TYR A 67 -15.33 -12.51 21.75
N LEU A 68 -15.12 -11.73 20.70
CA LEU A 68 -14.09 -11.93 19.72
C LEU A 68 -13.10 -10.76 19.81
N LEU A 69 -11.82 -11.08 19.89
CA LEU A 69 -10.76 -10.06 19.88
C LEU A 69 -9.68 -10.50 18.91
N THR A 70 -9.27 -9.60 18.03
CA THR A 70 -8.09 -9.79 17.18
C THR A 70 -7.14 -8.64 17.40
N VAL A 71 -5.89 -8.96 17.66
CA VAL A 71 -4.78 -7.99 17.70
C VAL A 71 -3.76 -8.43 16.68
N SER A 72 -3.30 -7.51 15.86
CA SER A 72 -2.24 -7.76 14.89
C SER A 72 -1.29 -6.56 14.80
N ALA A 73 -0.06 -6.85 14.45
CA ALA A 73 0.94 -5.85 14.16
C ALA A 73 1.76 -6.31 12.94
N ARG A 74 2.12 -5.36 12.09
CA ARG A 74 2.98 -5.58 10.95
C ARG A 74 4.11 -4.56 10.96
N TYR A 75 5.34 -5.03 10.85
CA TYR A 75 6.55 -4.22 10.79
C TYR A 75 7.17 -4.38 9.40
N ASP A 76 6.99 -3.37 8.56
CA ASP A 76 7.38 -3.39 7.15
C ASP A 76 8.55 -2.46 6.89
N GLY A 77 9.50 -2.94 6.08
CA GLY A 77 10.63 -2.17 5.59
C GLY A 77 10.65 -2.15 4.06
N ALA A 78 10.85 -0.97 3.47
CA ALA A 78 10.93 -0.77 2.03
C ALA A 78 12.23 -0.08 1.64
N SER A 79 12.86 -0.55 0.55
CA SER A 79 14.15 -0.03 0.07
C SER A 79 14.07 1.40 -0.46
N GLN A 80 12.89 1.88 -0.82
CA GLN A 80 12.67 3.21 -1.38
C GLN A 80 12.90 4.33 -0.36
N PHE A 81 12.80 4.04 0.95
CA PHE A 81 12.99 5.04 1.99
C PHE A 81 14.45 5.16 2.45
N ALA A 82 14.80 6.33 2.98
CA ALA A 82 16.09 6.57 3.59
C ALA A 82 16.32 5.65 4.80
N GLU A 83 17.58 5.46 5.20
CA GLU A 83 17.97 4.46 6.20
C GLU A 83 17.21 4.58 7.51
N ASP A 84 16.99 5.80 7.99
CA ASP A 84 16.30 6.07 9.25
C ASP A 84 14.77 5.90 9.15
N HIS A 85 14.20 5.82 7.94
CA HIS A 85 12.75 5.75 7.68
C HIS A 85 12.31 4.52 6.91
N LYS A 86 13.21 3.55 6.71
CA LYS A 86 12.92 2.31 5.97
C LYS A 86 11.80 1.50 6.57
N PHE A 87 11.71 1.45 7.90
CA PHE A 87 10.79 0.59 8.62
C PHE A 87 9.68 1.37 9.30
N ALA A 88 8.46 0.83 9.25
CA ALA A 88 7.30 1.36 9.95
C ALA A 88 6.46 0.24 10.57
N LEU A 89 5.79 0.56 11.68
CA LEU A 89 4.91 -0.35 12.41
C LEU A 89 3.45 -0.01 12.13
N PHE A 90 2.67 -1.01 11.76
CA PHE A 90 1.25 -0.90 11.45
C PHE A 90 0.45 -1.82 12.38
N PRO A 91 -0.01 -1.30 13.53
CA PRO A 91 -0.85 -2.05 14.46
C PRO A 91 -2.31 -2.06 13.99
N ALA A 92 -3.04 -3.11 14.41
CA ALA A 92 -4.48 -3.17 14.26
C ALA A 92 -5.11 -3.98 15.39
N VAL A 93 -6.31 -3.56 15.79
CA VAL A 93 -7.13 -4.22 16.79
C VAL A 93 -8.57 -4.25 16.33
N SER A 94 -9.25 -5.38 16.53
CA SER A 94 -10.68 -5.49 16.29
C SER A 94 -11.36 -6.27 17.38
N GLY A 95 -12.58 -5.85 17.72
CA GLY A 95 -13.45 -6.48 18.68
C GLY A 95 -14.81 -6.83 18.07
N GLY A 96 -15.36 -7.93 18.49
CA GLY A 96 -16.71 -8.36 18.11
C GLY A 96 -17.47 -8.93 19.31
N TRP A 97 -18.75 -8.57 19.43
CA TRP A 97 -19.63 -9.11 20.44
C TRP A 97 -20.85 -9.73 19.79
N ASN A 98 -20.96 -11.04 19.94
CA ASN A 98 -22.09 -11.81 19.47
C ASN A 98 -23.18 -11.82 20.55
N MET A 99 -24.02 -10.79 20.58
CA MET A 99 -25.06 -10.59 21.60
C MET A 99 -26.08 -11.72 21.64
N HIS A 100 -26.34 -12.36 20.49
CA HIS A 100 -27.32 -13.46 20.40
C HIS A 100 -26.89 -14.75 21.15
N TYR A 101 -25.64 -14.82 21.64
CA TYR A 101 -25.19 -15.91 22.53
C TYR A 101 -25.34 -15.55 24.01
N GLU A 102 -25.80 -14.35 24.36
CA GLU A 102 -26.07 -13.99 25.73
C GLU A 102 -27.40 -14.58 26.21
N ASP A 103 -27.46 -14.93 27.48
CA ASP A 103 -28.62 -15.62 28.06
C ASP A 103 -29.86 -14.70 28.17
N TRP A 104 -29.64 -13.38 28.24
CA TRP A 104 -30.67 -12.35 28.30
C TRP A 104 -31.21 -11.91 26.92
N PHE A 105 -30.59 -12.38 25.82
CA PHE A 105 -30.94 -11.90 24.48
C PHE A 105 -32.26 -12.49 23.98
N PRO A 106 -33.27 -11.65 23.62
CA PRO A 106 -34.57 -12.13 23.13
C PRO A 106 -34.45 -12.65 21.70
N LYS A 107 -34.67 -13.97 21.51
CA LYS A 107 -34.52 -14.65 20.20
C LYS A 107 -35.81 -14.74 19.40
N THR A 108 -36.87 -14.04 19.78
CA THR A 108 -38.18 -14.14 19.15
C THR A 108 -38.26 -13.54 17.76
N VAL A 109 -37.75 -12.33 17.60
CA VAL A 109 -37.76 -11.60 16.31
C VAL A 109 -36.33 -11.44 15.76
N VAL A 110 -35.37 -11.14 16.67
CA VAL A 110 -33.96 -10.99 16.31
C VAL A 110 -33.25 -12.31 16.53
N SER A 111 -32.94 -13.02 15.45
CA SER A 111 -32.31 -14.34 15.50
C SER A 111 -30.80 -14.24 15.73
N ARG A 112 -30.19 -13.16 15.24
CA ARG A 112 -28.75 -12.93 15.30
C ARG A 112 -28.48 -11.44 15.52
N MET A 113 -27.52 -11.12 16.39
CA MET A 113 -27.00 -9.76 16.54
C MET A 113 -25.53 -9.80 16.93
N LYS A 114 -24.72 -9.04 16.18
CA LYS A 114 -23.30 -8.90 16.40
C LYS A 114 -22.94 -7.42 16.33
N LEU A 115 -22.24 -6.91 17.34
CA LEU A 115 -21.56 -5.63 17.31
C LEU A 115 -20.10 -5.85 16.92
N ARG A 116 -19.54 -4.94 16.16
CA ARG A 116 -18.14 -4.96 15.75
C ARG A 116 -17.53 -3.58 15.74
N ALA A 117 -16.27 -3.51 16.16
CA ALA A 117 -15.46 -2.31 16.06
C ALA A 117 -14.02 -2.73 15.71
N SER A 118 -13.35 -1.93 14.90
CA SER A 118 -11.95 -2.12 14.58
C SER A 118 -11.24 -0.79 14.40
N TRP A 119 -9.96 -0.80 14.71
CA TRP A 119 -9.04 0.26 14.41
C TRP A 119 -7.76 -0.36 13.87
N GLY A 120 -7.18 0.27 12.85
CA GLY A 120 -5.91 -0.18 12.31
C GLY A 120 -5.21 0.88 11.50
N GLN A 121 -3.91 0.70 11.36
CA GLN A 121 -3.05 1.51 10.50
C GLN A 121 -2.54 0.69 9.33
N THR A 122 -2.45 1.34 8.16
CA THR A 122 -1.84 0.78 6.95
C THR A 122 -0.86 1.77 6.37
N GLY A 123 0.28 1.27 5.90
CA GLY A 123 1.29 2.06 5.21
C GLY A 123 1.14 2.00 3.69
N ASN A 124 1.55 3.07 3.03
CA ASN A 124 1.72 3.13 1.59
C ASN A 124 3.16 3.55 1.29
N ASN A 125 3.85 2.74 0.48
CA ASN A 125 5.25 2.95 0.07
C ASN A 125 5.38 3.34 -1.41
N LYS A 126 4.32 3.84 -2.04
CA LYS A 126 4.35 4.28 -3.45
C LYS A 126 5.22 5.52 -3.62
N LEU A 127 6.50 5.31 -3.59
CA LEU A 127 7.54 6.31 -3.76
C LEU A 127 8.56 5.78 -4.76
N SER A 128 9.01 6.62 -5.70
CA SER A 128 10.13 6.24 -6.56
C SER A 128 11.44 6.29 -5.77
N TYR A 129 12.33 5.37 -6.03
CA TYR A 129 13.66 5.32 -5.42
C TYR A 129 14.45 6.63 -5.61
N SER A 130 14.27 7.27 -6.77
CA SER A 130 14.88 8.56 -7.10
C SER A 130 14.48 9.70 -6.15
N ASN A 131 13.31 9.63 -5.53
CA ASN A 131 12.81 10.70 -4.66
C ASN A 131 13.58 10.78 -3.33
N THR A 132 14.10 9.67 -2.83
CA THR A 132 14.89 9.65 -1.60
C THR A 132 16.36 9.85 -1.83
N GLN A 133 16.94 9.29 -2.88
CA GLN A 133 18.38 9.33 -3.16
C GLN A 133 18.79 10.42 -4.16
N GLY A 134 17.81 11.00 -4.87
CA GLY A 134 18.07 11.89 -5.98
C GLY A 134 18.43 11.16 -7.26
N GLU A 135 18.36 11.85 -8.37
CA GLU A 135 18.67 11.31 -9.68
C GLU A 135 19.53 12.29 -10.46
N TYR A 136 20.50 11.75 -11.17
CA TYR A 136 21.36 12.50 -12.08
C TYR A 136 21.02 12.15 -13.52
N ALA A 137 20.76 13.16 -14.35
CA ALA A 137 20.58 13.01 -15.77
C ALA A 137 21.82 13.43 -16.55
N SER A 138 22.11 12.70 -17.61
CA SER A 138 23.15 13.10 -18.57
C SER A 138 22.66 14.33 -19.33
N TYR A 139 23.51 15.34 -19.43
CA TYR A 139 23.25 16.57 -20.16
C TYR A 139 24.43 16.90 -21.08
N ILE A 140 24.12 17.42 -22.26
CA ILE A 140 25.18 17.89 -23.20
C ILE A 140 25.18 19.44 -23.17
N TYR A 141 26.25 20.01 -22.72
CA TYR A 141 26.47 21.46 -22.72
C TYR A 141 27.63 21.86 -23.68
N ALA A 142 27.33 22.65 -24.67
CA ALA A 142 28.30 23.08 -25.68
C ALA A 142 29.09 21.91 -26.32
N GLY A 143 28.41 20.78 -26.59
CA GLY A 143 29.01 19.58 -27.20
C GLY A 143 29.78 18.69 -26.23
N ASN A 144 29.90 19.04 -24.96
CA ASN A 144 30.56 18.23 -23.93
C ASN A 144 29.54 17.49 -23.06
N PRO A 145 29.78 16.20 -22.71
CA PRO A 145 28.94 15.49 -21.76
C PRO A 145 29.04 16.08 -20.35
N GLY A 146 27.91 16.28 -19.74
CA GLY A 146 27.78 16.77 -18.37
C GLY A 146 26.73 15.98 -17.61
N VAL A 147 26.64 16.21 -16.30
CA VAL A 147 25.65 15.58 -15.41
C VAL A 147 24.93 16.68 -14.65
N LEU A 148 23.61 16.64 -14.67
CA LEU A 148 22.76 17.51 -13.88
C LEU A 148 21.94 16.69 -12.89
N ASN A 149 21.69 17.28 -11.72
CA ASN A 149 20.76 16.72 -10.75
C ASN A 149 19.32 16.91 -11.29
N SER A 150 18.65 15.83 -11.67
CA SER A 150 17.29 15.85 -12.24
C SER A 150 16.22 15.73 -11.16
N VAL A 151 16.53 15.05 -10.05
CA VAL A 151 15.66 14.93 -8.87
C VAL A 151 16.49 15.23 -7.63
N LEU A 152 16.03 16.15 -6.80
CA LEU A 152 16.67 16.45 -5.52
C LEU A 152 16.37 15.35 -4.51
N ALA A 153 17.41 14.85 -3.85
CA ALA A 153 17.26 13.86 -2.77
C ALA A 153 16.46 14.45 -1.60
N ASN A 154 15.52 13.66 -1.07
CA ASN A 154 14.79 14.00 0.14
C ASN A 154 14.81 12.84 1.12
N ASN A 155 15.76 12.86 2.04
CA ASN A 155 15.93 11.82 3.05
C ASN A 155 14.90 11.89 4.20
N SER A 156 14.05 12.92 4.25
CA SER A 156 13.01 13.05 5.26
C SER A 156 11.67 12.43 4.87
N LEU A 157 11.59 11.78 3.72
CA LEU A 157 10.38 11.09 3.30
C LEU A 157 10.12 9.88 4.18
N VAL A 158 8.89 9.81 4.71
CA VAL A 158 8.40 8.75 5.57
C VAL A 158 7.23 8.01 4.91
N TRP A 159 6.83 6.88 5.49
CA TRP A 159 5.65 6.15 5.05
C TRP A 159 4.38 7.00 5.15
N GLU A 160 3.63 7.07 4.07
CA GLU A 160 2.26 7.56 4.15
C GLU A 160 1.43 6.59 4.98
N THR A 161 0.82 7.08 6.05
CA THR A 161 0.08 6.26 7.00
C THR A 161 -1.42 6.58 6.95
N THR A 162 -2.22 5.55 6.77
CA THR A 162 -3.68 5.67 6.86
C THR A 162 -4.17 4.96 8.12
N SER A 163 -4.81 5.72 8.99
CA SER A 163 -5.54 5.23 10.16
C SER A 163 -7.01 5.09 9.83
N ASN A 164 -7.58 3.92 10.07
CA ASN A 164 -8.98 3.63 9.82
C ASN A 164 -9.66 3.13 11.10
N VAL A 165 -10.84 3.69 11.40
CA VAL A 165 -11.74 3.21 12.44
C VAL A 165 -13.03 2.76 11.78
N ASP A 166 -13.41 1.52 12.03
CA ASP A 166 -14.68 0.95 11.57
C ASP A 166 -15.51 0.51 12.76
N TYR A 167 -16.81 0.75 12.70
CA TYR A 167 -17.77 0.28 13.69
C TYR A 167 -19.08 -0.09 13.02
N GLY A 168 -19.77 -1.06 13.56
CA GLY A 168 -21.02 -1.48 12.95
C GLY A 168 -21.71 -2.59 13.71
N PHE A 169 -22.88 -2.94 13.19
CA PHE A 169 -23.63 -4.09 13.67
C PHE A 169 -24.19 -4.92 12.52
N ASP A 170 -24.34 -6.20 12.78
CA ASP A 170 -25.00 -7.14 11.90
C ASP A 170 -26.18 -7.75 12.65
N ALA A 171 -27.39 -7.68 12.09
CA ALA A 171 -28.60 -8.21 12.67
C ALA A 171 -29.33 -9.13 11.67
N GLY A 172 -29.76 -10.28 12.15
CA GLY A 172 -30.62 -11.22 11.41
C GLY A 172 -31.98 -11.31 12.10
N PHE A 173 -33.04 -11.27 11.31
CA PHE A 173 -34.42 -11.33 11.78
C PHE A 173 -35.15 -12.51 11.17
N PHE A 174 -36.18 -13.02 11.87
CA PHE A 174 -37.10 -14.08 11.40
C PHE A 174 -36.33 -15.34 10.91
N ASP A 175 -35.52 -15.91 11.78
CA ASP A 175 -34.65 -17.08 11.48
C ASP A 175 -33.65 -16.77 10.32
N ASN A 176 -33.07 -15.57 10.33
CA ASN A 176 -32.14 -15.05 9.33
C ASN A 176 -32.75 -14.94 7.90
N ARG A 177 -34.05 -14.78 7.79
CA ARG A 177 -34.70 -14.49 6.48
C ARG A 177 -34.45 -13.05 6.02
N LEU A 178 -34.24 -12.15 6.97
CA LEU A 178 -33.86 -10.76 6.71
C LEU A 178 -32.54 -10.47 7.43
N GLU A 179 -31.55 -10.02 6.70
CA GLU A 179 -30.27 -9.60 7.27
C GLU A 179 -30.04 -8.10 7.03
N LEU A 180 -29.61 -7.41 8.07
CA LEU A 180 -29.24 -6.00 8.05
C LEU A 180 -27.81 -5.86 8.56
N SER A 181 -26.95 -5.24 7.76
CA SER A 181 -25.59 -4.85 8.13
C SER A 181 -25.40 -3.36 7.97
N VAL A 182 -25.00 -2.69 9.04
CA VAL A 182 -24.68 -1.24 9.02
C VAL A 182 -23.25 -1.04 9.47
N THR A 183 -22.49 -0.27 8.69
CA THR A 183 -21.09 0.05 8.97
C THR A 183 -20.89 1.56 8.86
N GLY A 184 -20.31 2.16 9.89
CA GLY A 184 -19.71 3.49 9.85
C GLY A 184 -18.19 3.37 9.85
N TYR A 185 -17.52 4.27 9.18
CA TYR A 185 -16.06 4.32 9.18
C TYR A 185 -15.54 5.76 9.19
N ASN A 186 -14.33 5.90 9.71
CA ASN A 186 -13.56 7.14 9.63
C ASN A 186 -12.13 6.80 9.20
N LYS A 187 -11.66 7.44 8.14
CA LYS A 187 -10.35 7.23 7.56
C LYS A 187 -9.55 8.52 7.53
N LEU A 188 -8.37 8.52 8.14
CA LEU A 188 -7.43 9.64 8.16
C LEU A 188 -6.10 9.21 7.56
N THR A 189 -5.63 9.95 6.56
CA THR A 189 -4.31 9.73 5.94
C THR A 189 -3.38 10.86 6.35
N SER A 190 -2.22 10.49 6.91
CA SER A 190 -1.13 11.38 7.33
C SER A 190 0.11 11.16 6.47
N ASP A 191 0.99 12.13 6.45
CA ASP A 191 2.28 12.10 5.75
C ASP A 191 2.13 11.76 4.25
N ARG A 192 1.13 12.36 3.62
CA ARG A 192 0.77 12.06 2.25
C ARG A 192 1.88 12.43 1.28
N LEU A 193 2.29 11.44 0.48
CA LEU A 193 3.29 11.60 -0.55
C LEU A 193 2.66 12.23 -1.80
N TYR A 194 3.23 13.33 -2.29
CA TYR A 194 2.83 13.96 -3.53
C TYR A 194 4.01 14.66 -4.21
N ASP A 195 4.00 14.68 -5.53
CA ASP A 195 5.00 15.37 -6.31
C ASP A 195 4.70 16.87 -6.36
N LYS A 196 5.71 17.69 -6.04
CA LYS A 196 5.63 19.15 -6.15
C LYS A 196 6.61 19.61 -7.20
N SER A 197 6.11 20.21 -8.29
CA SER A 197 6.96 20.89 -9.27
C SER A 197 7.58 22.11 -8.62
N LEU A 198 8.90 22.20 -8.71
CA LEU A 198 9.64 23.41 -8.33
C LEU A 198 9.60 24.41 -9.50
N PRO A 199 9.55 25.71 -9.23
CA PRO A 199 9.55 26.74 -10.26
C PRO A 199 10.89 26.81 -11.01
#